data_8cf917ef15d58cf8c7e84f911f7c5272
#
_entry.id   8cf917ef15d58cf8c7e84f911f7c5272
#
_cell.length_a   1.000
_cell.length_b   1.000
_cell.length_c   1.000
_cell.angle_alpha   90.00
_cell.angle_beta   90.00
_cell.angle_gamma   90.00
#
_symmetry.space_group_name_H-M   'P 1'
#
loop_
_entity.id
_entity.type
_entity.pdbx_description
1 polymer ?
#
loop_
_entity_poly.entity_id
_entity_poly.type
_entity_poly.pdbx_seq_one_letter_code
_entity_poly.pdbx_strand_id
1 'polypeptide(L)'
;MEIKQYIQENEKRFLNELFSLIRIPSISALPAHKDDMLACAERWRQLLLEAGADEAMVMPSEGHPLVYAEKRVSPDAPTVLVYAHYDVMPAEPLELWKSQPFEPEVRDGRIWARGADDDKGQSMIQVKAFEYLVREGLLRHNVKFIFEGEEEIGSPSLNAFLKAHKELLKADVILVSDTSMLGADLPSLTTGLRGLAYWEIEVTGPNRDLHSGHFGGAVANPINVLCDLLSKVIDADGRITVPHFYDDVEEVPSAEREMIAQIPFDEKKYMEAIGVKALKAKKAIPHWNATVAARHSMYAAFGEDIQAKVPRPYCLLKPTPKFPAVWSLTSSMKKSPSCL
;
A
#
# COMPACT_ATOMS: atom_id res chain seq x y z
N MET A 1 -11.26 30.25 14.81
CA MET A 1 -12.51 29.57 14.34
C MET A 1 -12.48 28.14 14.81
N GLU A 2 -13.64 27.56 15.17
CA GLU A 2 -13.71 26.12 15.48
C GLU A 2 -13.49 25.27 14.21
N ILE A 3 -12.75 24.16 14.35
CA ILE A 3 -12.35 23.33 13.20
C ILE A 3 -13.56 22.83 12.37
N LYS A 4 -14.65 22.47 13.01
CA LYS A 4 -15.87 22.00 12.31
C LYS A 4 -16.47 23.11 11.43
N GLN A 5 -16.51 24.34 11.94
CA GLN A 5 -16.99 25.50 11.20
C GLN A 5 -16.05 25.78 10.02
N TYR A 6 -14.73 25.73 10.23
CA TYR A 6 -13.75 25.92 9.18
C TYR A 6 -13.91 24.92 8.04
N ILE A 7 -14.11 23.64 8.37
CA ILE A 7 -14.34 22.60 7.38
C ILE A 7 -15.62 22.88 6.59
N GLN A 8 -16.73 23.18 7.27
CA GLN A 8 -18.02 23.47 6.63
C GLN A 8 -17.96 24.65 5.67
N GLU A 9 -17.31 25.74 6.06
CA GLU A 9 -17.16 26.93 5.23
C GLU A 9 -16.25 26.71 4.01
N ASN A 10 -15.33 25.74 4.07
CA ASN A 10 -14.35 25.46 3.02
C ASN A 10 -14.60 24.14 2.27
N GLU A 11 -15.61 23.37 2.60
CA GLU A 11 -15.87 22.03 2.06
C GLU A 11 -15.82 22.00 0.52
N LYS A 12 -16.55 22.89 -0.14
CA LYS A 12 -16.57 22.97 -1.60
C LYS A 12 -15.18 23.24 -2.20
N ARG A 13 -14.39 24.09 -1.56
CA ARG A 13 -13.02 24.39 -1.99
C ARG A 13 -12.13 23.16 -1.81
N PHE A 14 -12.18 22.51 -0.65
CA PHE A 14 -11.40 21.31 -0.35
C PHE A 14 -11.68 20.18 -1.34
N LEU A 15 -12.95 19.93 -1.63
CA LEU A 15 -13.35 18.95 -2.63
C LEU A 15 -12.84 19.31 -4.04
N ASN A 16 -12.94 20.58 -4.46
CA ASN A 16 -12.44 21.01 -5.75
C ASN A 16 -10.91 20.85 -5.87
N GLU A 17 -10.17 21.12 -4.82
CA GLU A 17 -8.72 20.95 -4.77
C GLU A 17 -8.34 19.47 -4.85
N LEU A 18 -9.00 18.59 -4.08
CA LEU A 18 -8.83 17.14 -4.18
C LEU A 18 -9.18 16.63 -5.58
N PHE A 19 -10.29 17.08 -6.15
CA PHE A 19 -10.72 16.68 -7.50
C PHE A 19 -9.73 17.13 -8.58
N SER A 20 -9.07 18.28 -8.37
CA SER A 20 -8.01 18.73 -9.29
C SER A 20 -6.81 17.80 -9.31
N LEU A 21 -6.49 17.15 -8.20
CA LEU A 21 -5.42 16.14 -8.11
C LEU A 21 -5.86 14.79 -8.69
N ILE A 22 -7.07 14.35 -8.35
CA ILE A 22 -7.62 13.06 -8.82
C ILE A 22 -7.71 13.02 -10.34
N ARG A 23 -8.07 14.14 -11.00
CA ARG A 23 -8.16 14.23 -12.47
C ARG A 23 -6.82 14.10 -13.18
N ILE A 24 -5.71 14.19 -12.46
CA ILE A 24 -4.38 13.93 -13.03
C ILE A 24 -4.09 12.43 -12.83
N PRO A 25 -4.03 11.63 -13.91
CA PRO A 25 -3.79 10.18 -13.83
C PRO A 25 -2.29 9.90 -13.60
N SER A 26 -1.82 10.19 -12.40
CA SER A 26 -0.42 10.01 -11.99
C SER A 26 -0.07 8.54 -11.79
N ILE A 27 -0.10 7.75 -12.87
CA ILE A 27 0.17 6.31 -12.86
C ILE A 27 1.67 6.08 -13.00
N SER A 28 2.37 5.81 -11.90
CA SER A 28 3.83 5.64 -11.85
C SER A 28 4.34 4.47 -12.68
N ALA A 29 3.57 3.38 -12.75
CA ALA A 29 3.96 2.15 -13.45
C ALA A 29 3.98 2.27 -14.99
N LEU A 30 3.39 3.32 -15.57
CA LEU A 30 3.20 3.46 -17.01
C LEU A 30 3.98 4.65 -17.58
N PRO A 31 4.97 4.44 -18.45
CA PRO A 31 5.77 5.52 -19.05
C PRO A 31 4.95 6.58 -19.79
N ALA A 32 3.76 6.22 -20.29
CA ALA A 32 2.84 7.14 -20.96
C ALA A 32 2.34 8.28 -20.05
N HIS A 33 2.36 8.08 -18.72
CA HIS A 33 1.89 9.04 -17.72
C HIS A 33 3.02 9.87 -17.09
N LYS A 34 4.22 9.89 -17.69
CA LYS A 34 5.36 10.66 -17.14
C LYS A 34 5.05 12.15 -16.98
N ASP A 35 4.34 12.74 -17.93
CA ASP A 35 3.95 14.16 -17.86
C ASP A 35 2.87 14.39 -16.81
N ASP A 36 1.96 13.43 -16.62
CA ASP A 36 0.95 13.46 -15.56
C ASP A 36 1.59 13.37 -14.17
N MET A 37 2.66 12.58 -14.02
CA MET A 37 3.43 12.52 -12.78
C MET A 37 4.00 13.88 -12.41
N LEU A 38 4.63 14.57 -13.37
CA LEU A 38 5.17 15.92 -13.16
C LEU A 38 4.05 16.93 -12.88
N ALA A 39 2.94 16.87 -13.62
CA ALA A 39 1.77 17.75 -13.41
C ALA A 39 1.17 17.56 -12.01
N CYS A 40 1.08 16.32 -11.51
CA CYS A 40 0.58 16.03 -10.18
C CYS A 40 1.51 16.56 -9.09
N ALA A 41 2.82 16.36 -9.24
CA ALA A 41 3.84 16.90 -8.33
C ALA A 41 3.77 18.43 -8.26
N GLU A 42 3.64 19.10 -9.41
CA GLU A 42 3.53 20.55 -9.49
C GLU A 42 2.21 21.07 -8.87
N ARG A 43 1.11 20.34 -9.03
CA ARG A 43 -0.17 20.66 -8.38
C ARG A 43 -0.07 20.56 -6.86
N TRP A 44 0.60 19.52 -6.34
CA TRP A 44 0.87 19.41 -4.90
C TRP A 44 1.74 20.54 -4.38
N ARG A 45 2.80 20.91 -5.11
CA ARG A 45 3.65 22.04 -4.78
C ARG A 45 2.83 23.33 -4.61
N GLN A 46 1.93 23.61 -5.55
CA GLN A 46 1.04 24.76 -5.50
C GLN A 46 0.12 24.73 -4.28
N LEU A 47 -0.54 23.58 -4.04
CA LEU A 47 -1.46 23.43 -2.90
C LEU A 47 -0.77 23.61 -1.54
N LEU A 48 0.47 23.16 -1.41
CA LEU A 48 1.26 23.35 -0.19
C LEU A 48 1.60 24.82 0.05
N LEU A 49 1.95 25.58 -1.00
CA LEU A 49 2.13 27.03 -0.90
C LEU A 49 0.81 27.74 -0.57
N GLU A 50 -0.28 27.39 -1.21
CA GLU A 50 -1.63 27.94 -0.95
C GLU A 50 -2.09 27.64 0.49
N ALA A 51 -1.69 26.51 1.05
CA ALA A 51 -1.93 26.13 2.44
C ALA A 51 -1.07 26.90 3.45
N GLY A 52 -0.04 27.61 3.01
CA GLY A 52 0.78 28.48 3.85
C GLY A 52 2.19 27.97 4.17
N ALA A 53 2.72 27.02 3.38
CA ALA A 53 4.14 26.68 3.44
C ALA A 53 5.01 27.89 3.06
N ASP A 54 6.17 28.05 3.70
CA ASP A 54 7.11 29.12 3.39
C ASP A 54 7.83 28.86 2.05
N GLU A 55 8.06 27.58 1.75
CA GLU A 55 8.63 27.13 0.48
C GLU A 55 8.05 25.78 0.08
N ALA A 56 7.97 25.54 -1.22
CA ALA A 56 7.64 24.23 -1.79
C ALA A 56 8.32 24.07 -3.15
N MET A 57 8.87 22.89 -3.39
CA MET A 57 9.60 22.59 -4.62
C MET A 57 9.35 21.17 -5.10
N VAL A 58 9.43 20.97 -6.42
CA VAL A 58 9.49 19.65 -7.05
C VAL A 58 10.96 19.30 -7.20
N MET A 59 11.40 18.25 -6.54
CA MET A 59 12.78 17.81 -6.47
C MET A 59 13.00 16.59 -7.38
N PRO A 60 14.04 16.60 -8.23
CA PRO A 60 14.32 15.45 -9.08
C PRO A 60 14.80 14.25 -8.26
N SER A 61 14.48 13.05 -8.73
CA SER A 61 15.01 11.77 -8.27
C SER A 61 15.57 10.96 -9.43
N GLU A 62 16.03 9.75 -9.17
CA GLU A 62 16.42 8.80 -10.23
C GLU A 62 15.21 8.31 -11.06
N GLY A 63 14.01 8.43 -10.51
CA GLY A 63 12.74 8.07 -11.13
C GLY A 63 11.76 9.24 -11.21
N HIS A 64 10.57 9.09 -10.59
CA HIS A 64 9.60 10.19 -10.52
C HIS A 64 9.98 11.22 -9.46
N PRO A 65 9.72 12.53 -9.70
CA PRO A 65 10.13 13.59 -8.77
C PRO A 65 9.39 13.47 -7.43
N LEU A 66 10.00 14.03 -6.38
CA LEU A 66 9.35 14.18 -5.09
C LEU A 66 8.94 15.66 -4.89
N VAL A 67 7.91 15.87 -4.07
CA VAL A 67 7.51 17.21 -3.66
C VAL A 67 7.99 17.44 -2.24
N TYR A 68 8.76 18.49 -2.02
CA TYR A 68 9.16 18.96 -0.69
C TYR A 68 8.48 20.29 -0.38
N ALA A 69 8.05 20.46 0.87
CA ALA A 69 7.63 21.78 1.36
C ALA A 69 7.99 21.93 2.84
N GLU A 70 8.11 23.17 3.28
CA GLU A 70 8.46 23.49 4.67
C GLU A 70 7.71 24.73 5.17
N LYS A 71 7.33 24.69 6.45
CA LYS A 71 6.90 25.83 7.26
C LYS A 71 7.72 25.87 8.54
N ARG A 72 8.46 26.95 8.75
CA ARG A 72 9.24 27.18 9.96
C ARG A 72 8.50 28.10 10.91
N VAL A 73 8.32 27.63 12.14
CA VAL A 73 7.75 28.45 13.23
C VAL A 73 8.86 29.01 14.09
N SER A 74 9.84 28.19 14.47
CA SER A 74 10.99 28.59 15.28
C SER A 74 12.15 27.59 15.09
N PRO A 75 13.41 28.04 15.18
CA PRO A 75 14.57 27.16 15.16
C PRO A 75 14.55 26.09 16.26
N ASP A 76 13.95 26.39 17.41
CA ASP A 76 13.91 25.52 18.59
C ASP A 76 12.64 24.66 18.64
N ALA A 77 11.67 24.86 17.73
CA ALA A 77 10.45 24.10 17.71
C ALA A 77 10.69 22.69 17.15
N PRO A 78 10.08 21.64 17.74
CA PRO A 78 10.10 20.32 17.15
C PRO A 78 9.59 20.33 15.70
N THR A 79 10.13 19.46 14.89
CA THR A 79 9.79 19.34 13.46
C THR A 79 9.00 18.07 13.20
N VAL A 80 7.87 18.21 12.55
CA VAL A 80 7.05 17.09 12.05
C VAL A 80 7.28 16.96 10.54
N LEU A 81 7.66 15.78 10.09
CA LEU A 81 7.74 15.43 8.67
C LEU A 81 6.48 14.64 8.29
N VAL A 82 5.70 15.17 7.38
CA VAL A 82 4.53 14.50 6.80
C VAL A 82 4.96 13.79 5.53
N TYR A 83 4.77 12.49 5.50
CA TYR A 83 5.01 11.66 4.33
C TYR A 83 3.68 11.26 3.69
N ALA A 84 3.66 11.26 2.36
CA ALA A 84 2.56 10.76 1.54
C ALA A 84 3.07 10.38 0.15
N HIS A 85 2.20 9.76 -0.67
CA HIS A 85 2.49 9.52 -2.07
C HIS A 85 1.41 10.13 -2.99
N TYR A 86 1.79 10.47 -4.22
CA TYR A 86 0.86 11.08 -5.17
C TYR A 86 0.63 10.24 -6.42
N ASP A 87 1.39 9.15 -6.58
CA ASP A 87 1.14 8.19 -7.64
C ASP A 87 -0.03 7.28 -7.31
N VAL A 88 -0.53 6.62 -8.31
CA VAL A 88 -1.68 5.71 -8.19
C VAL A 88 -1.48 4.49 -9.09
N MET A 89 -2.11 3.37 -8.69
CA MET A 89 -2.19 2.17 -9.51
C MET A 89 -2.96 2.40 -10.81
N PRO A 90 -2.66 1.66 -11.90
CA PRO A 90 -3.52 1.58 -13.07
C PRO A 90 -4.98 1.27 -12.70
N ALA A 91 -5.92 1.75 -13.52
CA ALA A 91 -7.35 1.63 -13.25
C ALA A 91 -8.01 0.42 -13.93
N GLU A 92 -7.26 -0.37 -14.65
CA GLU A 92 -7.76 -1.58 -15.34
C GLU A 92 -8.26 -2.65 -14.35
N PRO A 93 -9.30 -3.41 -14.69
CA PRO A 93 -10.09 -3.34 -15.93
C PRO A 93 -11.16 -2.24 -15.87
N LEU A 94 -11.15 -1.35 -16.89
CA LEU A 94 -12.00 -0.15 -16.92
C LEU A 94 -13.50 -0.45 -16.95
N GLU A 95 -13.89 -1.59 -17.51
CA GLU A 95 -15.30 -2.02 -17.61
C GLU A 95 -15.96 -2.34 -16.26
N LEU A 96 -15.17 -2.51 -15.20
CA LEU A 96 -15.69 -2.72 -13.85
C LEU A 96 -16.04 -1.42 -13.10
N TRP A 97 -15.58 -0.29 -13.62
CA TRP A 97 -15.86 1.00 -13.01
C TRP A 97 -17.28 1.48 -13.37
N LYS A 98 -17.99 1.99 -12.36
CA LYS A 98 -19.32 2.60 -12.53
C LYS A 98 -19.26 4.06 -13.02
N SER A 99 -18.12 4.71 -12.86
CA SER A 99 -17.79 6.05 -13.33
C SER A 99 -16.36 6.06 -13.86
N GLN A 100 -15.94 7.07 -14.59
CA GLN A 100 -14.57 7.19 -15.09
C GLN A 100 -13.60 7.26 -13.92
N PRO A 101 -12.52 6.46 -13.89
CA PRO A 101 -11.62 6.36 -12.74
C PRO A 101 -10.99 7.68 -12.28
N PHE A 102 -10.72 8.58 -13.21
CA PHE A 102 -10.09 9.88 -12.96
C PHE A 102 -11.06 11.07 -13.05
N GLU A 103 -12.36 10.81 -13.11
CA GLU A 103 -13.42 11.81 -12.95
C GLU A 103 -14.14 11.56 -11.62
N PRO A 104 -13.76 12.26 -10.55
CA PRO A 104 -14.29 12.00 -9.21
C PRO A 104 -15.79 12.29 -9.14
N GLU A 105 -16.52 11.33 -8.60
CA GLU A 105 -17.97 11.41 -8.43
C GLU A 105 -18.33 11.24 -6.95
N VAL A 106 -19.23 12.09 -6.44
CA VAL A 106 -19.79 11.92 -5.09
C VAL A 106 -21.07 11.12 -5.18
N ARG A 107 -21.08 9.91 -4.63
CA ARG A 107 -22.25 9.02 -4.54
C ARG A 107 -22.39 8.50 -3.11
N ASP A 108 -23.60 8.50 -2.60
CA ASP A 108 -23.92 7.96 -1.25
C ASP A 108 -23.02 8.52 -0.15
N GLY A 109 -22.66 9.82 -0.25
CA GLY A 109 -21.78 10.50 0.71
C GLY A 109 -20.30 10.09 0.64
N ARG A 110 -19.87 9.43 -0.45
CA ARG A 110 -18.49 8.99 -0.68
C ARG A 110 -17.96 9.49 -2.00
N ILE A 111 -16.65 9.73 -2.06
CA ILE A 111 -15.94 10.07 -3.30
C ILE A 111 -15.48 8.77 -3.95
N TRP A 112 -15.85 8.59 -5.23
CA TRP A 112 -15.48 7.43 -6.03
C TRP A 112 -14.55 7.85 -7.16
N ALA A 113 -13.29 7.45 -7.06
CA ALA A 113 -12.26 7.66 -8.07
C ALA A 113 -11.00 6.89 -7.72
N ARG A 114 -10.09 6.66 -8.69
CA ARG A 114 -8.75 6.18 -8.42
C ARG A 114 -7.94 7.22 -7.64
N GLY A 115 -7.25 6.82 -6.56
CA GLY A 115 -6.48 7.72 -5.70
C GLY A 115 -7.31 8.53 -4.70
N ALA A 116 -8.64 8.30 -4.61
CA ALA A 116 -9.49 9.00 -3.64
C ALA A 116 -9.24 8.55 -2.20
N ASP A 117 -8.83 7.29 -1.99
CA ASP A 117 -8.57 6.66 -0.69
C ASP A 117 -7.16 6.03 -0.62
N ASP A 118 -6.31 6.31 -1.62
CA ASP A 118 -4.94 5.82 -1.73
C ASP A 118 -4.17 6.65 -2.75
N ASP A 119 -3.39 7.66 -2.38
CA ASP A 119 -3.27 8.31 -1.03
C ASP A 119 -3.64 9.81 -1.13
N LYS A 120 -4.14 10.28 -2.31
CA LYS A 120 -4.46 11.72 -2.53
C LYS A 120 -5.48 12.26 -1.53
N GLY A 121 -6.43 11.42 -1.09
CA GLY A 121 -7.43 11.81 -0.08
C GLY A 121 -6.81 12.03 1.29
N GLN A 122 -6.06 11.08 1.80
CA GLN A 122 -5.40 11.16 3.11
C GLN A 122 -4.36 12.27 3.13
N SER A 123 -3.56 12.38 2.05
CA SER A 123 -2.59 13.46 1.88
C SER A 123 -3.26 14.83 1.93
N MET A 124 -4.43 14.99 1.27
CA MET A 124 -5.19 16.22 1.31
C MET A 124 -5.68 16.55 2.72
N ILE A 125 -6.09 15.57 3.52
CA ILE A 125 -6.49 15.79 4.93
C ILE A 125 -5.34 16.40 5.71
N GLN A 126 -4.11 15.91 5.54
CA GLN A 126 -2.92 16.44 6.21
C GLN A 126 -2.63 17.88 5.78
N VAL A 127 -2.72 18.16 4.48
CA VAL A 127 -2.52 19.53 3.96
C VAL A 127 -3.60 20.48 4.48
N LYS A 128 -4.86 20.06 4.61
CA LYS A 128 -5.94 20.90 5.12
C LYS A 128 -5.89 21.09 6.64
N ALA A 129 -5.43 20.10 7.39
CA ALA A 129 -5.13 20.26 8.80
C ALA A 129 -4.00 21.27 9.02
N PHE A 130 -2.93 21.19 8.24
CA PHE A 130 -1.84 22.16 8.25
C PHE A 130 -2.34 23.57 7.89
N GLU A 131 -3.11 23.72 6.80
CA GLU A 131 -3.69 24.99 6.37
C GLU A 131 -4.52 25.63 7.49
N TYR A 132 -5.37 24.86 8.17
CA TYR A 132 -6.15 25.33 9.30
C TYR A 132 -5.26 25.88 10.43
N LEU A 133 -4.24 25.10 10.82
CA LEU A 133 -3.32 25.50 11.90
C LEU A 133 -2.55 26.77 11.57
N VAL A 134 -2.15 26.95 10.32
CA VAL A 134 -1.45 28.16 9.85
C VAL A 134 -2.40 29.36 9.87
N ARG A 135 -3.58 29.24 9.28
CA ARG A 135 -4.56 30.32 9.14
C ARG A 135 -5.09 30.84 10.48
N GLU A 136 -5.30 29.92 11.42
CA GLU A 136 -5.77 30.29 12.76
C GLU A 136 -4.63 30.67 13.73
N GLY A 137 -3.39 30.68 13.27
CA GLY A 137 -2.22 31.00 14.12
C GLY A 137 -2.00 29.97 15.24
N LEU A 138 -2.45 28.72 15.03
CA LEU A 138 -2.37 27.63 16.00
C LEU A 138 -1.15 26.73 15.81
N LEU A 139 -0.44 26.86 14.70
CA LEU A 139 0.74 26.06 14.42
C LEU A 139 1.85 26.37 15.45
N ARG A 140 2.38 25.34 16.11
CA ARG A 140 3.43 25.44 17.15
C ARG A 140 4.71 24.70 16.79
N HIS A 141 4.69 23.90 15.75
CA HIS A 141 5.80 23.05 15.32
C HIS A 141 6.24 23.43 13.92
N ASN A 142 7.50 23.21 13.61
CA ASN A 142 7.95 23.23 12.23
C ASN A 142 7.32 22.04 11.51
N VAL A 143 6.91 22.22 10.26
CA VAL A 143 6.31 21.16 9.45
C VAL A 143 7.05 21.06 8.14
N LYS A 144 7.43 19.85 7.80
CA LYS A 144 7.96 19.48 6.48
C LYS A 144 7.02 18.50 5.82
N PHE A 145 6.96 18.56 4.51
CA PHE A 145 6.24 17.59 3.69
C PHE A 145 7.21 16.94 2.72
N ILE A 146 7.05 15.64 2.53
CA ILE A 146 7.68 14.88 1.45
C ILE A 146 6.64 13.97 0.82
N PHE A 147 6.31 14.22 -0.45
CA PHE A 147 5.39 13.40 -1.22
C PHE A 147 6.14 12.73 -2.36
N GLU A 148 6.13 11.40 -2.40
CA GLU A 148 6.79 10.64 -3.44
C GLU A 148 5.84 10.25 -4.59
N GLY A 149 6.40 9.85 -5.71
CA GLY A 149 5.66 9.44 -6.90
C GLY A 149 5.96 8.02 -7.35
N GLU A 150 6.41 7.13 -6.46
CA GLU A 150 6.81 5.76 -6.80
C GLU A 150 6.36 4.73 -5.77
N GLU A 151 5.46 5.07 -4.83
CA GLU A 151 5.01 4.14 -3.80
C GLU A 151 4.40 2.89 -4.40
N GLU A 152 3.52 3.03 -5.37
CA GLU A 152 2.79 1.96 -6.03
C GLU A 152 3.65 1.04 -6.92
N ILE A 153 4.92 1.38 -7.09
CA ILE A 153 5.93 0.54 -7.75
C ILE A 153 7.08 0.13 -6.81
N GLY A 154 6.90 0.35 -5.50
CA GLY A 154 7.82 -0.07 -4.44
C GLY A 154 8.94 0.92 -4.15
N SER A 155 8.74 2.20 -4.40
CA SER A 155 9.64 3.32 -4.03
C SER A 155 11.12 3.12 -4.42
N PRO A 156 11.44 2.74 -5.68
CA PRO A 156 12.81 2.37 -6.05
C PRO A 156 13.82 3.50 -5.84
N SER A 157 13.42 4.76 -6.00
CA SER A 157 14.31 5.93 -5.89
C SER A 157 14.33 6.56 -4.50
N LEU A 158 13.35 6.25 -3.64
CA LEU A 158 13.16 6.93 -2.34
C LEU A 158 14.39 6.80 -1.43
N ASN A 159 14.96 5.59 -1.30
CA ASN A 159 16.09 5.37 -0.40
C ASN A 159 17.34 6.17 -0.79
N ALA A 160 17.62 6.29 -2.09
CA ALA A 160 18.71 7.11 -2.60
C ALA A 160 18.46 8.60 -2.32
N PHE A 161 17.24 9.07 -2.56
CA PHE A 161 16.80 10.43 -2.28
C PHE A 161 16.92 10.79 -0.79
N LEU A 162 16.41 9.94 0.11
CA LEU A 162 16.48 10.16 1.56
C LEU A 162 17.93 10.25 2.05
N LYS A 163 18.82 9.42 1.54
CA LYS A 163 20.26 9.48 1.88
C LYS A 163 20.92 10.76 1.41
N ALA A 164 20.61 11.22 0.19
CA ALA A 164 21.15 12.45 -0.37
C ALA A 164 20.64 13.71 0.34
N HIS A 165 19.44 13.67 0.89
CA HIS A 165 18.77 14.83 1.50
C HIS A 165 18.54 14.67 3.02
N LYS A 166 19.34 13.85 3.70
CA LYS A 166 19.17 13.51 5.11
C LYS A 166 19.05 14.74 6.02
N GLU A 167 19.88 15.76 5.82
CA GLU A 167 19.84 16.96 6.66
C GLU A 167 18.59 17.83 6.37
N LEU A 168 18.16 17.90 5.11
CA LEU A 168 16.94 18.59 4.72
C LEU A 168 15.71 17.97 5.37
N LEU A 169 15.66 16.63 5.41
CA LEU A 169 14.53 15.86 5.90
C LEU A 169 14.56 15.54 7.40
N LYS A 170 15.59 16.04 8.11
CA LYS A 170 15.67 15.81 9.55
C LYS A 170 14.42 16.31 10.26
N ALA A 171 13.83 15.46 11.10
CA ALA A 171 12.62 15.71 11.85
C ALA A 171 12.64 14.94 13.18
N ASP A 172 11.79 15.36 14.12
CA ASP A 172 11.62 14.71 15.43
C ASP A 172 10.52 13.63 15.36
N VAL A 173 9.52 13.85 14.51
CA VAL A 173 8.38 12.93 14.31
C VAL A 173 8.09 12.81 12.82
N ILE A 174 7.78 11.59 12.38
CA ILE A 174 7.26 11.33 11.03
C ILE A 174 5.78 10.98 11.16
N LEU A 175 4.94 11.66 10.39
CA LEU A 175 3.51 11.40 10.27
C LEU A 175 3.23 10.77 8.91
N VAL A 176 2.70 9.55 8.92
CA VAL A 176 2.25 8.83 7.73
C VAL A 176 0.77 8.55 7.90
N SER A 177 -0.05 8.94 6.93
CA SER A 177 -1.50 8.73 6.97
C SER A 177 -2.03 7.84 5.83
N ASP A 178 -1.14 7.20 5.12
CA ASP A 178 -1.47 6.17 4.13
C ASP A 178 -2.02 4.91 4.82
N THR A 179 -3.22 5.06 5.36
CA THR A 179 -3.94 4.06 6.16
C THR A 179 -5.44 4.28 6.04
N SER A 180 -6.22 3.24 6.29
CA SER A 180 -7.68 3.30 6.29
C SER A 180 -8.25 3.50 7.69
N MET A 181 -9.40 4.17 7.78
CA MET A 181 -10.24 4.16 8.99
C MET A 181 -10.89 2.78 9.17
N LEU A 182 -11.13 2.39 10.41
CA LEU A 182 -11.83 1.12 10.72
C LEU A 182 -13.32 1.14 10.31
N GLY A 183 -13.89 2.31 10.17
CA GLY A 183 -15.24 2.56 9.71
C GLY A 183 -15.48 4.05 9.55
N ALA A 184 -16.56 4.45 8.84
CA ALA A 184 -16.85 5.85 8.54
C ALA A 184 -16.93 6.74 9.79
N ASP A 185 -17.40 6.17 10.91
CA ASP A 185 -17.55 6.86 12.19
C ASP A 185 -16.56 6.35 13.25
N LEU A 186 -15.54 5.59 12.85
CA LEU A 186 -14.57 4.99 13.75
C LEU A 186 -13.15 5.39 13.34
N PRO A 187 -12.68 6.57 13.78
CA PRO A 187 -11.32 7.01 13.51
C PRO A 187 -10.32 6.08 14.21
N SER A 188 -9.16 5.89 13.59
CA SER A 188 -8.10 5.05 14.11
C SER A 188 -6.74 5.74 14.02
N LEU A 189 -5.86 5.38 14.95
CA LEU A 189 -4.45 5.74 14.93
C LEU A 189 -3.64 4.45 14.78
N THR A 190 -3.04 4.25 13.60
CA THR A 190 -2.19 3.10 13.32
C THR A 190 -0.83 3.30 13.97
N THR A 191 -0.45 2.42 14.90
CA THR A 191 0.80 2.49 15.66
C THR A 191 1.88 1.54 15.15
N GLY A 192 1.60 0.74 14.13
CA GLY A 192 2.53 -0.20 13.53
C GLY A 192 1.97 -0.79 12.25
N LEU A 193 2.85 -1.25 11.39
CA LEU A 193 2.52 -1.88 10.11
C LEU A 193 2.96 -3.33 10.09
N ARG A 194 2.33 -4.12 9.21
CA ARG A 194 2.78 -5.49 8.94
C ARG A 194 4.03 -5.45 8.06
N GLY A 195 4.96 -6.36 8.31
CA GLY A 195 6.06 -6.60 7.37
C GLY A 195 5.57 -7.30 6.11
N LEU A 196 6.27 -7.08 5.00
CA LEU A 196 6.05 -7.73 3.72
C LEU A 196 7.27 -8.55 3.33
N ALA A 197 7.06 -9.81 2.92
CA ALA A 197 8.06 -10.63 2.26
C ALA A 197 7.45 -11.21 0.99
N TYR A 198 7.96 -10.79 -0.16
CA TYR A 198 7.50 -11.25 -1.47
C TYR A 198 8.38 -12.38 -1.99
N TRP A 199 7.77 -13.44 -2.49
CA TRP A 199 8.46 -14.64 -2.95
C TRP A 199 7.93 -15.09 -4.31
N GLU A 200 8.83 -15.46 -5.20
CA GLU A 200 8.51 -16.19 -6.43
C GLU A 200 9.07 -17.60 -6.29
N ILE A 201 8.22 -18.60 -6.52
CA ILE A 201 8.61 -20.00 -6.48
C ILE A 201 8.55 -20.57 -7.89
N GLU A 202 9.70 -21.01 -8.39
CA GLU A 202 9.82 -21.66 -9.69
C GLU A 202 10.20 -23.14 -9.50
N VAL A 203 9.47 -24.03 -10.16
CA VAL A 203 9.75 -25.48 -10.16
C VAL A 203 10.16 -25.92 -11.55
N THR A 204 11.41 -26.38 -11.72
CA THR A 204 11.92 -26.86 -13.01
C THR A 204 11.60 -28.33 -13.25
N GLY A 205 11.05 -28.62 -14.41
CA GLY A 205 10.76 -29.96 -14.88
C GLY A 205 11.77 -30.46 -15.94
N PRO A 206 11.35 -31.37 -16.84
CA PRO A 206 12.18 -31.89 -17.92
C PRO A 206 12.62 -30.79 -18.90
N ASN A 207 13.67 -31.06 -19.67
CA ASN A 207 14.23 -30.13 -20.66
C ASN A 207 13.37 -29.94 -21.93
N ARG A 208 12.21 -30.58 -22.00
CA ARG A 208 11.25 -30.50 -23.11
C ARG A 208 9.88 -31.01 -22.67
N ASP A 209 8.86 -30.71 -23.44
CA ASP A 209 7.52 -31.26 -23.27
C ASP A 209 7.52 -32.77 -23.47
N LEU A 210 6.90 -33.46 -22.54
CA LEU A 210 6.82 -34.93 -22.54
C LEU A 210 5.40 -35.39 -22.86
N HIS A 211 5.30 -36.40 -23.75
CA HIS A 211 4.02 -37.02 -24.08
C HIS A 211 3.51 -37.85 -22.89
N SER A 212 2.32 -37.54 -22.39
CA SER A 212 1.76 -38.17 -21.19
C SER A 212 1.58 -39.70 -21.33
N GLY A 213 1.30 -40.20 -22.52
CA GLY A 213 1.16 -41.62 -22.79
C GLY A 213 2.48 -42.42 -22.68
N HIS A 214 3.63 -41.78 -22.81
CA HIS A 214 4.94 -42.40 -22.70
C HIS A 214 5.62 -42.16 -21.36
N PHE A 215 5.40 -41.02 -20.76
CA PHE A 215 6.15 -40.55 -19.57
C PHE A 215 5.26 -40.35 -18.34
N GLY A 216 3.92 -40.44 -18.49
CA GLY A 216 2.97 -40.32 -17.39
C GLY A 216 3.21 -41.36 -16.30
N GLY A 217 3.28 -40.94 -15.07
CA GLY A 217 3.60 -41.78 -13.91
C GLY A 217 5.10 -42.07 -13.71
N ALA A 218 5.94 -41.89 -14.74
CA ALA A 218 7.38 -42.10 -14.64
C ALA A 218 8.17 -40.82 -14.31
N VAL A 219 7.63 -39.65 -14.67
CA VAL A 219 8.25 -38.36 -14.45
C VAL A 219 7.30 -37.45 -13.65
N ALA A 220 7.81 -36.80 -12.62
CA ALA A 220 7.02 -35.87 -11.81
C ALA A 220 6.57 -34.67 -12.65
N ASN A 221 5.27 -34.33 -12.56
CA ASN A 221 4.73 -33.13 -13.16
C ASN A 221 5.06 -31.93 -12.28
N PRO A 222 5.74 -30.87 -12.79
CA PRO A 222 6.12 -29.70 -12.00
C PRO A 222 4.95 -28.99 -11.32
N ILE A 223 3.79 -28.96 -11.95
CA ILE A 223 2.58 -28.36 -11.36
C ILE A 223 2.15 -29.14 -10.12
N ASN A 224 2.16 -30.47 -10.18
CA ASN A 224 1.82 -31.30 -9.01
C ASN A 224 2.84 -31.11 -7.88
N VAL A 225 4.14 -31.00 -8.21
CA VAL A 225 5.20 -30.74 -7.25
C VAL A 225 5.01 -29.34 -6.60
N LEU A 226 4.71 -28.31 -7.40
CA LEU A 226 4.44 -26.98 -6.88
C LEU A 226 3.22 -26.96 -5.96
N CYS A 227 2.12 -27.59 -6.37
CA CYS A 227 0.92 -27.70 -5.53
C CYS A 227 1.19 -28.43 -4.21
N ASP A 228 1.96 -29.52 -4.26
CA ASP A 228 2.35 -30.29 -3.07
C ASP A 228 3.24 -29.47 -2.13
N LEU A 229 4.22 -28.72 -2.65
CA LEU A 229 5.05 -27.79 -1.88
C LEU A 229 4.22 -26.71 -1.22
N LEU A 230 3.34 -26.03 -1.98
CA LEU A 230 2.49 -24.97 -1.44
C LEU A 230 1.52 -25.51 -0.38
N SER A 231 0.99 -26.71 -0.55
CA SER A 231 0.10 -27.31 0.45
C SER A 231 0.78 -27.64 1.77
N LYS A 232 2.11 -27.72 1.78
CA LYS A 232 2.91 -28.05 2.97
C LYS A 232 3.41 -26.82 3.72
N VAL A 233 3.36 -25.60 3.15
CA VAL A 233 3.85 -24.39 3.82
C VAL A 233 2.86 -23.83 4.83
N ILE A 234 1.61 -24.27 4.81
CA ILE A 234 0.58 -23.91 5.77
C ILE A 234 -0.18 -25.16 6.20
N ASP A 235 -0.31 -25.38 7.50
CA ASP A 235 -1.07 -26.51 8.04
C ASP A 235 -2.59 -26.28 8.03
N ALA A 236 -3.35 -27.29 8.47
CA ALA A 236 -4.81 -27.24 8.53
C ALA A 236 -5.36 -26.16 9.48
N ASP A 237 -4.58 -25.73 10.44
CA ASP A 237 -4.93 -24.67 11.39
C ASP A 237 -4.48 -23.27 10.91
N GLY A 238 -3.92 -23.18 9.69
CA GLY A 238 -3.44 -21.94 9.08
C GLY A 238 -2.09 -21.46 9.62
N ARG A 239 -1.32 -22.33 10.30
CA ARG A 239 0.02 -22.01 10.78
C ARG A 239 1.05 -22.26 9.68
N ILE A 240 1.99 -21.36 9.53
CA ILE A 240 3.12 -21.52 8.60
C ILE A 240 4.05 -22.60 9.16
N THR A 241 4.43 -23.57 8.32
CA THR A 241 5.20 -24.75 8.69
C THR A 241 6.67 -24.63 8.33
N VAL A 242 7.10 -23.49 7.77
CA VAL A 242 8.50 -23.22 7.45
C VAL A 242 9.30 -23.25 8.74
N PRO A 243 10.38 -24.05 8.84
CA PRO A 243 11.22 -24.10 10.04
C PRO A 243 11.73 -22.71 10.44
N HIS A 244 11.78 -22.45 11.73
CA HIS A 244 12.28 -21.20 12.31
C HIS A 244 11.46 -19.93 11.97
N PHE A 245 10.30 -20.09 11.34
CA PHE A 245 9.47 -18.94 10.95
C PHE A 245 8.96 -18.12 12.15
N TYR A 246 8.75 -18.77 13.29
CA TYR A 246 8.20 -18.15 14.51
C TYR A 246 9.22 -17.95 15.63
N ASP A 247 10.51 -18.22 15.41
CA ASP A 247 11.52 -18.20 16.50
C ASP A 247 11.65 -16.81 17.15
N ASP A 248 11.54 -15.73 16.36
CA ASP A 248 11.65 -14.35 16.83
C ASP A 248 10.28 -13.66 17.02
N VAL A 249 9.18 -14.42 16.98
CA VAL A 249 7.84 -13.86 17.14
C VAL A 249 7.52 -13.69 18.63
N GLU A 250 7.35 -12.45 19.04
CA GLU A 250 6.89 -12.11 20.38
C GLU A 250 5.38 -12.31 20.54
N GLU A 251 4.95 -12.79 21.71
CA GLU A 251 3.53 -12.87 22.02
C GLU A 251 2.95 -11.49 22.35
N VAL A 252 1.75 -11.21 21.83
CA VAL A 252 1.03 -9.98 22.17
C VAL A 252 0.68 -10.01 23.66
N PRO A 253 1.05 -8.99 24.46
CA PRO A 253 0.71 -8.92 25.87
C PRO A 253 -0.81 -9.00 26.12
N SER A 254 -1.21 -9.60 27.25
CA SER A 254 -2.64 -9.76 27.58
C SER A 254 -3.40 -8.43 27.61
N ALA A 255 -2.79 -7.38 28.16
CA ALA A 255 -3.39 -6.05 28.22
C ALA A 255 -3.64 -5.47 26.82
N GLU A 256 -2.73 -5.69 25.86
CA GLU A 256 -2.91 -5.25 24.47
C GLU A 256 -4.01 -6.06 23.78
N ARG A 257 -4.08 -7.38 24.00
CA ARG A 257 -5.17 -8.22 23.49
C ARG A 257 -6.55 -7.77 24.01
N GLU A 258 -6.63 -7.40 25.29
CA GLU A 258 -7.85 -6.88 25.89
C GLU A 258 -8.28 -5.54 25.27
N MET A 259 -7.32 -4.64 25.02
CA MET A 259 -7.59 -3.38 24.33
C MET A 259 -8.09 -3.60 22.90
N ILE A 260 -7.43 -4.47 22.15
CA ILE A 260 -7.82 -4.81 20.77
C ILE A 260 -9.21 -5.46 20.74
N ALA A 261 -9.53 -6.32 21.73
CA ALA A 261 -10.85 -6.97 21.82
C ALA A 261 -12.01 -5.99 22.09
N GLN A 262 -11.73 -4.77 22.57
CA GLN A 262 -12.74 -3.73 22.78
C GLN A 262 -13.08 -2.95 21.50
N ILE A 263 -12.28 -3.09 20.43
CA ILE A 263 -12.53 -2.41 19.17
C ILE A 263 -13.83 -2.97 18.56
N PRO A 264 -14.83 -2.12 18.24
CA PRO A 264 -16.08 -2.59 17.64
C PRO A 264 -15.83 -3.22 16.27
N PHE A 265 -16.24 -4.47 16.11
CA PHE A 265 -16.18 -5.18 14.84
C PHE A 265 -17.45 -5.99 14.61
N ASP A 266 -18.12 -5.71 13.50
CA ASP A 266 -19.30 -6.44 13.05
C ASP A 266 -18.91 -7.40 11.92
N GLU A 267 -18.61 -8.65 12.28
CA GLU A 267 -18.18 -9.70 11.36
C GLU A 267 -19.19 -9.91 10.22
N LYS A 268 -20.47 -9.85 10.51
CA LYS A 268 -21.52 -10.05 9.52
C LYS A 268 -21.51 -8.94 8.46
N LYS A 269 -21.48 -7.67 8.89
CA LYS A 269 -21.37 -6.53 7.97
C LYS A 269 -20.08 -6.56 7.18
N TYR A 270 -18.97 -6.96 7.80
CA TYR A 270 -17.70 -7.12 7.11
C TYR A 270 -17.78 -8.16 6.00
N MET A 271 -18.29 -9.37 6.30
CA MET A 271 -18.48 -10.42 5.30
C MET A 271 -19.43 -10.01 4.18
N GLU A 272 -20.53 -9.34 4.51
CA GLU A 272 -21.48 -8.81 3.52
C GLU A 272 -20.82 -7.77 2.59
N ALA A 273 -20.02 -6.87 3.15
CA ALA A 273 -19.34 -5.82 2.38
C ALA A 273 -18.33 -6.37 1.35
N ILE A 274 -17.64 -7.45 1.69
CA ILE A 274 -16.64 -8.10 0.80
C ILE A 274 -17.18 -9.32 0.05
N GLY A 275 -18.46 -9.68 0.26
CA GLY A 275 -19.13 -10.74 -0.49
C GLY A 275 -18.67 -12.17 -0.18
N VAL A 276 -18.15 -12.44 1.03
CA VAL A 276 -17.70 -13.78 1.44
C VAL A 276 -18.70 -14.46 2.37
N LYS A 277 -18.72 -15.81 2.35
CA LYS A 277 -19.61 -16.61 3.19
C LYS A 277 -19.02 -16.97 4.54
N ALA A 278 -17.70 -16.90 4.68
CA ALA A 278 -16.98 -17.18 5.93
C ALA A 278 -15.62 -16.49 5.91
N LEU A 279 -15.10 -16.17 7.08
CA LEU A 279 -13.75 -15.67 7.27
C LEU A 279 -12.80 -16.84 7.59
N LYS A 280 -11.57 -16.77 7.06
CA LYS A 280 -10.51 -17.71 7.41
C LYS A 280 -9.79 -17.19 8.64
N ALA A 281 -10.25 -17.56 9.84
CA ALA A 281 -9.56 -17.24 11.08
C ALA A 281 -8.74 -18.43 11.58
N LYS A 282 -7.62 -18.17 12.26
CA LYS A 282 -6.95 -19.17 13.09
C LYS A 282 -7.85 -19.46 14.29
N LYS A 283 -7.98 -20.73 14.68
CA LYS A 283 -8.87 -21.18 15.78
C LYS A 283 -8.67 -20.44 17.10
N ALA A 284 -7.52 -19.85 17.33
CA ALA A 284 -7.15 -19.21 18.60
C ALA A 284 -7.22 -17.67 18.61
N ILE A 285 -7.43 -17.02 17.46
CA ILE A 285 -7.40 -15.56 17.36
C ILE A 285 -8.57 -15.13 16.46
N PRO A 286 -9.52 -14.31 16.95
CA PRO A 286 -10.55 -13.73 16.10
C PRO A 286 -9.91 -13.01 14.89
N HIS A 287 -10.53 -13.13 13.72
CA HIS A 287 -10.00 -12.57 12.46
C HIS A 287 -9.63 -11.08 12.60
N TRP A 288 -10.45 -10.33 13.31
CA TRP A 288 -10.22 -8.93 13.62
C TRP A 288 -8.93 -8.69 14.40
N ASN A 289 -8.71 -9.43 15.50
CA ASN A 289 -7.49 -9.33 16.29
C ASN A 289 -6.25 -9.69 15.45
N ALA A 290 -6.42 -10.57 14.47
CA ALA A 290 -5.38 -10.94 13.53
C ALA A 290 -4.95 -9.79 12.61
N THR A 291 -5.89 -8.97 12.18
CA THR A 291 -5.64 -7.83 11.29
C THR A 291 -5.07 -6.63 12.05
N VAL A 292 -5.49 -6.41 13.29
CA VAL A 292 -5.12 -5.24 14.11
C VAL A 292 -3.89 -5.52 14.99
N ALA A 293 -3.73 -6.73 15.53
CA ALA A 293 -2.60 -7.12 16.36
C ALA A 293 -1.34 -7.47 15.54
N ALA A 294 -1.21 -6.94 14.34
CA ALA A 294 -0.13 -7.28 13.40
C ALA A 294 1.29 -6.97 13.91
N ARG A 295 1.42 -6.35 15.06
CA ARG A 295 2.73 -5.98 15.61
C ARG A 295 3.56 -7.17 16.07
N HIS A 296 2.95 -8.30 16.40
CA HIS A 296 3.62 -9.43 17.06
C HIS A 296 3.30 -10.81 16.48
N SER A 297 2.40 -10.91 15.52
CA SER A 297 2.14 -12.16 14.81
C SER A 297 2.34 -11.94 13.33
N MET A 298 3.40 -12.51 12.77
CA MET A 298 3.59 -12.56 11.32
C MET A 298 2.42 -13.36 10.72
N TYR A 299 1.36 -12.64 10.33
CA TYR A 299 0.38 -13.16 9.40
C TYR A 299 0.96 -13.02 8.01
N ALA A 300 1.75 -14.00 7.61
CA ALA A 300 2.05 -14.12 6.21
C ALA A 300 0.75 -14.56 5.51
N ALA A 301 0.20 -13.71 4.71
CA ALA A 301 -0.72 -14.13 3.66
C ALA A 301 0.10 -14.90 2.63
N PHE A 302 0.41 -16.19 2.95
CA PHE A 302 0.84 -17.12 1.93
C PHE A 302 -0.38 -17.36 1.03
N GLY A 303 -0.50 -16.65 -0.06
CA GLY A 303 -1.62 -16.85 -0.98
C GLY A 303 -1.99 -15.62 -1.81
N GLU A 304 -1.85 -14.41 -1.28
CA GLU A 304 -2.15 -13.20 -2.06
C GLU A 304 -0.92 -12.65 -2.76
N ASP A 305 0.29 -12.87 -2.20
CA ASP A 305 1.55 -12.35 -2.72
C ASP A 305 2.49 -13.42 -3.31
N ILE A 306 2.05 -14.66 -3.45
CA ILE A 306 2.80 -15.66 -4.21
C ILE A 306 2.31 -15.67 -5.66
N GLN A 307 3.01 -14.97 -6.53
CA GLN A 307 2.86 -15.20 -7.96
C GLN A 307 3.61 -16.50 -8.33
N ALA A 308 2.87 -17.59 -8.42
CA ALA A 308 3.37 -18.77 -9.11
C ALA A 308 3.29 -18.48 -10.62
N LYS A 309 4.39 -18.11 -11.26
CA LYS A 309 4.48 -18.20 -12.71
C LYS A 309 4.44 -19.67 -13.10
N VAL A 310 3.25 -20.16 -13.36
CA VAL A 310 3.08 -21.39 -14.12
C VAL A 310 3.13 -20.96 -15.59
N PRO A 311 4.20 -21.27 -16.36
CA PRO A 311 4.12 -21.18 -17.80
C PRO A 311 2.93 -22.01 -18.22
N ARG A 312 2.07 -21.45 -19.08
CA ARG A 312 0.75 -22.00 -19.43
C ARG A 312 0.78 -23.51 -19.46
N PRO A 313 -0.10 -24.21 -18.71
CA PRO A 313 -0.23 -25.64 -18.88
C PRO A 313 -0.61 -25.86 -20.34
N TYR A 314 0.14 -26.67 -21.07
CA TYR A 314 -0.33 -27.17 -22.35
C TYR A 314 -1.54 -28.02 -22.09
N CYS A 315 -2.70 -27.38 -22.04
CA CYS A 315 -3.93 -28.04 -22.37
C CYS A 315 -3.85 -28.33 -23.86
N LEU A 316 -3.79 -29.61 -24.20
CA LEU A 316 -3.94 -30.14 -25.54
C LEU A 316 -4.94 -29.33 -26.36
N LEU A 317 -4.46 -28.62 -27.37
CA LEU A 317 -5.12 -28.28 -28.63
C LEU A 317 -4.54 -27.00 -29.23
N LYS A 318 -3.31 -27.04 -29.76
CA LYS A 318 -2.86 -26.52 -31.06
C LYS A 318 -1.32 -26.49 -31.12
N PRO A 319 -0.69 -26.88 -32.22
CA PRO A 319 0.75 -26.84 -32.34
C PRO A 319 1.22 -25.43 -32.59
N THR A 320 2.01 -24.86 -31.66
CA THR A 320 2.82 -23.67 -31.89
C THR A 320 4.25 -23.96 -31.47
N PRO A 321 5.25 -23.40 -32.14
CA PRO A 321 6.61 -23.89 -32.09
C PRO A 321 7.36 -23.42 -30.84
N LYS A 322 8.07 -24.38 -30.23
CA LYS A 322 9.31 -24.31 -29.47
C LYS A 322 9.51 -23.17 -28.45
N PHE A 323 9.22 -23.49 -27.19
CA PHE A 323 10.02 -22.98 -26.06
C PHE A 323 10.31 -24.15 -25.09
N PRO A 324 11.58 -24.34 -24.64
CA PRO A 324 11.89 -25.33 -23.62
C PRO A 324 11.25 -24.92 -22.29
N ALA A 325 10.48 -25.81 -21.71
CA ALA A 325 9.99 -25.61 -20.34
C ALA A 325 11.16 -25.85 -19.38
N VAL A 326 11.76 -24.79 -18.90
CA VAL A 326 12.81 -24.84 -17.86
C VAL A 326 12.12 -24.54 -16.51
N TRP A 327 12.32 -25.43 -15.54
CA TRP A 327 11.77 -25.33 -14.18
C TRP A 327 12.90 -25.50 -13.16
N SER A 328 13.29 -24.47 -12.43
CA SER A 328 14.28 -24.57 -11.36
C SER A 328 13.67 -24.18 -10.02
N LEU A 329 14.13 -24.78 -8.93
CA LEU A 329 13.83 -24.37 -7.58
C LEU A 329 14.92 -23.40 -7.15
N THR A 330 14.78 -22.12 -7.48
CA THR A 330 15.67 -21.09 -6.98
C THR A 330 14.91 -20.22 -5.98
N SER A 331 15.26 -20.32 -4.71
CA SER A 331 14.84 -19.34 -3.71
C SER A 331 15.83 -18.17 -3.77
N SER A 332 15.48 -17.07 -4.39
CA SER A 332 16.25 -15.84 -4.23
C SER A 332 15.64 -15.02 -3.08
N MET A 333 16.28 -15.09 -1.91
CA MET A 333 16.00 -14.12 -0.86
C MET A 333 16.51 -12.75 -1.32
N LYS A 334 15.67 -11.89 -1.82
CA LYS A 334 15.92 -10.45 -1.71
C LYS A 334 15.35 -10.01 -0.37
N LYS A 335 16.21 -9.87 0.63
CA LYS A 335 15.88 -9.10 1.82
C LYS A 335 15.60 -7.68 1.33
N SER A 336 14.35 -7.27 1.38
CA SER A 336 14.02 -5.86 1.33
C SER A 336 14.76 -5.19 2.50
N PRO A 337 15.50 -4.08 2.28
CA PRO A 337 16.07 -3.35 3.40
C PRO A 337 14.92 -2.95 4.30
N SER A 338 15.07 -3.23 5.59
CA SER A 338 14.16 -2.79 6.64
C SER A 338 13.79 -1.33 6.41
N CYS A 339 12.52 -1.07 6.16
CA CYS A 339 11.97 0.27 6.28
C CYS A 339 12.15 0.72 7.74
N LEU A 340 12.93 1.74 7.92
CA LEU A 340 12.86 2.61 9.08
C LEU A 340 11.82 3.67 8.83
#